data_47b9e52add5762cda30400894594c8c5
#
_entry.id   47b9e52add5762cda30400894594c8c5
#
_cell.length_a   1.000
_cell.length_b   1.000
_cell.length_c   1.000
_cell.angle_alpha   90.00
_cell.angle_beta   90.00
_cell.angle_gamma   90.00
#
_symmetry.space_group_name_H-M   'P 1'
#
loop_
_entity.id
_entity.type
_entity.pdbx_description
1 polymer ?
#
loop_
_entity_poly.entity_id
_entity_poly.type
_entity_poly.pdbx_seq_one_letter_code
_entity_poly.pdbx_strand_id
1 'polypeptide(L)'
;SLFVHKDLIENHPEVIEPLLAQVETSVKFANQSPAEMAKEAIETGLEMPEPIITASAPNSNLMFKTAEEAKEEIELYLEKLYEFDPKTVGGALPEDDFYYLIK
;
A
#
# COMPACT_ATOMS: atom_id res chain seq x y z
N SER A 1 1.31 3.26 -0.36
CA SER A 1 1.93 2.02 -0.87
C SER A 1 2.62 1.27 0.25
N LEU A 2 2.68 -0.04 0.15
CA LEU A 2 3.36 -0.90 1.11
C LEU A 2 4.73 -1.30 0.55
N PHE A 3 5.76 -1.11 1.35
CA PHE A 3 7.13 -1.48 1.01
C PHE A 3 7.65 -2.53 1.98
N VAL A 4 8.49 -3.42 1.49
CA VAL A 4 9.13 -4.44 2.29
C VAL A 4 10.62 -4.52 1.94
N HIS A 5 11.44 -4.76 2.94
CA HIS A 5 12.88 -4.94 2.74
C HIS A 5 13.16 -6.26 2.01
N LYS A 6 14.10 -6.25 1.05
CA LYS A 6 14.46 -7.46 0.28
C LYS A 6 14.85 -8.63 1.18
N ASP A 7 15.57 -8.36 2.27
CA ASP A 7 15.99 -9.40 3.22
C ASP A 7 14.81 -10.18 3.79
N LEU A 8 13.66 -9.54 4.00
CA LEU A 8 12.46 -10.22 4.48
C LEU A 8 11.93 -11.20 3.44
N ILE A 9 11.93 -10.80 2.17
CA ILE A 9 11.49 -11.68 1.07
C ILE A 9 12.42 -12.87 0.91
N GLU A 10 13.74 -12.65 1.01
CA GLU A 10 14.75 -13.70 0.81
C GLU A 10 14.80 -14.68 1.98
N ASN A 11 14.74 -14.19 3.21
CA ASN A 11 14.93 -15.00 4.41
C ASN A 11 13.63 -15.53 5.02
N HIS A 12 12.51 -14.84 4.79
CA HIS A 12 11.21 -15.17 5.37
C HIS A 12 10.08 -15.03 4.33
N PRO A 13 10.17 -15.69 3.17
CA PRO A 13 9.15 -15.57 2.12
C PRO A 13 7.77 -16.03 2.59
N GLU A 14 7.71 -16.92 3.58
CA GLU A 14 6.47 -17.45 4.15
C GLU A 14 5.59 -16.41 4.82
N VAL A 15 6.13 -15.23 5.19
CA VAL A 15 5.33 -14.18 5.84
C VAL A 15 4.66 -13.24 4.84
N ILE A 16 5.11 -13.21 3.59
CA ILE A 16 4.66 -12.19 2.61
C ILE A 16 3.22 -12.43 2.16
N GLU A 17 2.87 -13.63 1.72
CA GLU A 17 1.50 -13.93 1.26
C GLU A 17 0.46 -13.77 2.37
N PRO A 18 0.68 -14.28 3.60
CA PRO A 18 -0.24 -14.02 4.71
C PRO A 18 -0.37 -12.53 5.04
N LEU A 19 0.70 -11.76 4.95
CA LEU A 19 0.66 -10.31 5.16
C LEU A 19 -0.19 -9.63 4.09
N LEU A 20 -0.01 -9.96 2.83
CA LEU A 20 -0.82 -9.42 1.73
C LEU A 20 -2.30 -9.74 1.92
N ALA A 21 -2.64 -10.96 2.32
CA ALA A 21 -4.01 -11.37 2.61
C ALA A 21 -4.62 -10.55 3.75
N GLN A 22 -3.87 -10.26 4.80
CA GLN A 22 -4.30 -9.42 5.92
C GLN A 22 -4.53 -7.98 5.48
N VAL A 23 -3.63 -7.41 4.68
CA VAL A 23 -3.78 -6.05 4.16
C VAL A 23 -5.02 -5.95 3.27
N GLU A 24 -5.25 -6.91 2.39
CA GLU A 24 -6.45 -6.96 1.54
C GLU A 24 -7.72 -6.99 2.38
N THR A 25 -7.78 -7.85 3.39
CA THR A 25 -8.91 -7.95 4.32
C THR A 25 -9.14 -6.64 5.05
N SER A 26 -8.08 -6.00 5.52
CA SER A 26 -8.15 -4.72 6.23
C SER A 26 -8.68 -3.59 5.34
N VAL A 27 -8.25 -3.54 4.08
CA VAL A 27 -8.75 -2.54 3.12
C VAL A 27 -10.24 -2.75 2.83
N LYS A 28 -10.67 -3.99 2.62
CA LYS A 28 -12.09 -4.33 2.45
C LYS A 28 -12.92 -3.92 3.67
N PHE A 29 -12.43 -4.22 4.86
CA PHE A 29 -13.09 -3.85 6.11
C PHE A 29 -13.25 -2.33 6.23
N ALA A 30 -12.20 -1.56 5.97
CA ALA A 30 -12.23 -0.10 6.01
C ALA A 30 -13.25 0.50 5.04
N ASN A 31 -13.38 -0.09 3.84
CA ASN A 31 -14.34 0.37 2.83
C ASN A 31 -15.79 -0.02 3.14
N GLN A 32 -16.00 -1.20 3.71
CA GLN A 32 -17.34 -1.73 4.00
C GLN A 32 -17.91 -1.24 5.33
N SER A 33 -17.06 -0.99 6.32
CA SER A 33 -17.44 -0.65 7.67
C SER A 33 -16.62 0.52 8.24
N PRO A 34 -16.74 1.73 7.64
CA PRO A 34 -15.91 2.88 8.03
C PRO A 34 -16.00 3.25 9.51
N ALA A 35 -17.21 3.17 10.11
CA ALA A 35 -17.40 3.51 11.51
C ALA A 35 -16.71 2.53 12.46
N GLU A 36 -16.78 1.24 12.18
CA GLU A 36 -16.10 0.21 12.98
C GLU A 36 -14.58 0.27 12.78
N MET A 37 -14.14 0.50 11.55
CA MET A 37 -12.73 0.73 11.26
C MET A 37 -12.19 1.93 12.05
N ALA A 38 -12.94 3.03 12.13
CA ALA A 38 -12.54 4.19 12.88
C ALA A 38 -12.32 3.88 14.37
N LYS A 39 -13.21 3.08 14.97
CA LYS A 39 -13.06 2.63 16.37
C LYS A 39 -11.78 1.81 16.56
N GLU A 40 -11.55 0.84 15.71
CA GLU A 40 -10.34 -0.01 15.79
C GLU A 40 -9.06 0.80 15.54
N ALA A 41 -9.08 1.75 14.62
CA ALA A 41 -7.93 2.62 14.37
C ALA A 41 -7.55 3.44 15.61
N ILE A 42 -8.55 3.97 16.32
CA ILE A 42 -8.31 4.71 17.58
C ILE A 42 -7.78 3.78 18.66
N GLU A 43 -8.34 2.58 18.79
CA GLU A 43 -7.85 1.57 19.76
C GLU A 43 -6.40 1.17 19.50
N THR A 44 -5.96 1.19 18.24
CA THR A 44 -4.58 0.87 17.86
C THR A 44 -3.64 2.07 17.88
N GLY A 45 -4.11 3.25 18.26
CA GLY A 45 -3.29 4.42 18.52
C GLY A 45 -3.41 5.58 17.55
N LEU A 46 -4.39 5.56 16.63
CA LEU A 46 -4.62 6.71 15.76
C LEU A 46 -5.26 7.86 16.55
N GLU A 47 -4.56 8.98 16.65
CA GLU A 47 -5.00 10.17 17.37
C GLU A 47 -5.82 11.10 16.47
N MET A 48 -7.06 10.72 16.19
CA MET A 48 -7.98 11.51 15.37
C MET A 48 -9.41 11.26 15.84
N PRO A 49 -10.31 12.28 15.83
CA PRO A 49 -11.70 12.07 16.21
C PRO A 49 -12.39 11.03 15.32
N GLU A 50 -13.12 10.11 15.95
CA GLU A 50 -13.84 9.03 15.25
C GLU A 50 -14.73 9.53 14.09
N PRO A 51 -15.54 10.59 14.24
CA PRO A 51 -16.37 11.09 13.15
C PRO A 51 -15.56 11.54 11.92
N ILE A 52 -14.36 12.07 12.13
CA ILE A 52 -13.49 12.52 11.04
C ILE A 52 -12.95 11.31 10.27
N ILE A 53 -12.49 10.28 10.97
CA ILE A 53 -12.00 9.04 10.33
C ILE A 53 -13.13 8.41 9.53
N THR A 54 -14.31 8.26 10.12
CA THR A 54 -15.48 7.67 9.48
C THR A 54 -15.88 8.43 8.20
N ALA A 55 -15.91 9.75 8.26
CA ALA A 55 -16.29 10.58 7.12
C ALA A 55 -15.24 10.62 6.01
N SER A 56 -13.95 10.55 6.36
CA SER A 56 -12.85 10.63 5.39
C SER A 56 -12.56 9.30 4.69
N ALA A 57 -12.89 8.16 5.29
CA ALA A 57 -12.58 6.85 4.75
C ALA A 57 -13.07 6.64 3.31
N PRO A 58 -14.33 6.95 2.95
CA PRO A 58 -14.82 6.80 1.57
C PRO A 58 -14.08 7.68 0.55
N ASN A 59 -13.50 8.78 1.01
CA ASN A 59 -12.77 9.74 0.17
C ASN A 59 -11.27 9.50 0.15
N SER A 60 -10.77 8.52 0.90
CA SER A 60 -9.34 8.20 0.98
C SER A 60 -8.86 7.31 -0.16
N ASN A 61 -9.76 6.84 -1.01
CA ASN A 61 -9.46 5.97 -2.15
C ASN A 61 -8.65 4.73 -1.75
N LEU A 62 -9.02 4.11 -0.62
CA LEU A 62 -8.37 2.90 -0.16
C LEU A 62 -8.64 1.75 -1.11
N MET A 63 -7.58 1.18 -1.66
CA MET A 63 -7.66 0.09 -2.61
C MET A 63 -6.50 -0.87 -2.39
N PHE A 64 -6.77 -2.16 -2.50
CA PHE A 64 -5.72 -3.18 -2.53
C PHE A 64 -5.47 -3.61 -3.98
N LYS A 65 -4.22 -3.52 -4.39
CA LYS A 65 -3.69 -4.13 -5.62
C LYS A 65 -2.33 -4.75 -5.29
N THR A 66 -2.05 -5.91 -5.84
CA THR A 66 -0.70 -6.47 -5.77
C THR A 66 0.26 -5.64 -6.59
N ALA A 67 1.56 -5.75 -6.32
CA ALA A 67 2.56 -5.07 -7.13
C ALA A 67 2.50 -5.49 -8.61
N GLU A 68 2.18 -6.76 -8.87
CA GLU A 68 2.01 -7.28 -10.23
C GLU A 68 0.85 -6.59 -10.97
N GLU A 69 -0.31 -6.47 -10.31
CA GLU A 69 -1.50 -5.80 -10.87
C GLU A 69 -1.30 -4.30 -11.10
N ALA A 70 -0.53 -3.66 -10.23
CA ALA A 70 -0.32 -2.21 -10.25
C ALA A 70 0.95 -1.78 -11.01
N LYS A 71 1.77 -2.72 -11.47
CA LYS A 71 3.10 -2.45 -12.02
C LYS A 71 3.08 -1.39 -13.13
N GLU A 72 2.22 -1.56 -14.13
CA GLU A 72 2.13 -0.62 -15.26
C GLU A 72 1.76 0.79 -14.81
N GLU A 73 0.80 0.92 -13.89
CA GLU A 73 0.37 2.21 -13.36
C GLU A 73 1.48 2.88 -12.56
N ILE A 74 2.22 2.10 -11.77
CA ILE A 74 3.35 2.59 -10.99
C ILE A 74 4.49 3.04 -11.92
N GLU A 75 4.80 2.26 -12.94
CA GLU A 75 5.82 2.61 -13.92
C GLU A 75 5.51 3.93 -14.63
N LEU A 76 4.27 4.11 -15.08
CA LEU A 76 3.83 5.37 -15.71
C LEU A 76 3.97 6.56 -14.76
N TYR A 77 3.61 6.38 -13.50
CA TYR A 77 3.75 7.43 -12.49
C TYR A 77 5.23 7.79 -12.24
N LEU A 78 6.08 6.77 -12.10
CA LEU A 78 7.51 6.98 -11.88
C LEU A 78 8.20 7.60 -13.10
N GLU A 79 7.79 7.22 -14.32
CA GLU A 79 8.26 7.86 -15.54
C GLU A 79 7.95 9.36 -15.56
N LYS A 80 6.75 9.76 -15.15
CA LYS A 80 6.37 11.18 -15.05
C LYS A 80 7.23 11.94 -14.04
N LEU A 81 7.50 11.34 -12.90
CA LEU A 81 8.40 11.91 -11.92
C LEU A 81 9.83 12.03 -12.46
N TYR A 82 10.31 11.02 -13.16
CA TYR A 82 11.63 11.01 -13.77
C TYR A 82 11.77 12.12 -14.85
N GLU A 83 10.77 12.27 -15.70
CA GLU A 83 10.74 13.35 -16.72
C GLU A 83 10.79 14.72 -16.07
N PHE A 84 10.12 14.89 -14.94
CA PHE A 84 10.12 16.15 -14.19
C PHE A 84 11.47 16.44 -13.53
N ASP A 85 11.99 15.47 -12.78
CA ASP A 85 13.32 15.52 -12.15
C ASP A 85 13.77 14.07 -11.82
N PRO A 86 14.82 13.57 -12.50
CA PRO A 86 15.31 12.20 -12.23
C PRO A 86 15.66 11.91 -10.76
N LYS A 87 15.99 12.93 -9.99
CA LYS A 87 16.32 12.76 -8.56
C LYS A 87 15.13 12.32 -7.74
N THR A 88 13.90 12.58 -8.19
CA THR A 88 12.67 12.15 -7.48
C THR A 88 12.54 10.64 -7.40
N VAL A 89 13.18 9.91 -8.31
CA VAL A 89 13.19 8.44 -8.35
C VAL A 89 14.59 7.85 -8.12
N GLY A 90 15.48 8.64 -7.50
CA GLY A 90 16.84 8.18 -7.19
C GLY A 90 17.81 8.20 -8.37
N GLY A 91 17.50 8.92 -9.45
CA GLY A 91 18.35 9.09 -10.63
C GLY A 91 18.12 8.09 -11.76
N ALA A 92 17.40 7.00 -11.51
CA ALA A 92 17.05 5.99 -12.50
C ALA A 92 15.71 5.33 -12.15
N LEU A 93 14.98 4.90 -13.17
CA LEU A 93 13.75 4.13 -12.98
C LEU A 93 14.08 2.75 -12.38
N PRO A 94 13.20 2.21 -11.50
CA PRO A 94 13.46 0.90 -10.91
C PRO A 94 13.37 -0.22 -11.94
N GLU A 95 14.14 -1.29 -11.69
CA GLU A 95 14.08 -2.51 -12.46
C GLU A 95 12.97 -3.45 -11.95
N ASP A 96 12.75 -4.57 -12.63
CA ASP A 96 11.67 -5.51 -12.30
C ASP A 96 11.76 -6.07 -10.88
N ASP A 97 12.95 -6.18 -10.31
CA ASP A 97 13.16 -6.68 -8.94
C ASP A 97 12.69 -5.71 -7.84
N PHE A 98 12.33 -4.49 -8.21
CA PHE A 98 11.68 -3.53 -7.31
C PHE A 98 10.27 -3.96 -6.94
N TYR A 99 9.60 -4.70 -7.81
CA TYR A 99 8.22 -5.14 -7.62
C TYR A 99 8.18 -6.56 -7.05
N TYR A 100 7.35 -6.76 -6.02
CA TYR A 100 7.07 -8.11 -5.55
C TYR A 100 6.10 -8.79 -6.51
N LEU A 101 6.62 -9.69 -7.34
CA LEU A 101 5.82 -10.47 -8.29
C LEU A 101 5.50 -11.83 -7.67
N ILE A 102 4.21 -12.17 -7.64
CA ILE A 102 3.74 -13.45 -7.15
C ILE A 102 4.13 -14.52 -8.18
N LYS A 103 4.92 -15.51 -7.72
CA LYS A 103 5.39 -16.59 -8.58
C LYS A 103 4.53 -17.83 -8.45
#